data_d4f0446cf0c35989a0895dffb045ad6b
#
_entry.id   d4f0446cf0c35989a0895dffb045ad6b
#
_cell.length_a   1.000
_cell.length_b   1.000
_cell.length_c   1.000
_cell.angle_alpha   90.00
_cell.angle_beta   90.00
_cell.angle_gamma   90.00
#
_symmetry.space_group_name_H-M   'P 1'
#
loop_
_entity.id
_entity.type
_entity.pdbx_description
1 polymer ?
#
loop_
_entity_poly.entity_id
_entity_poly.type
_entity_poly.pdbx_seq_one_letter_code
_entity_poly.pdbx_strand_id
1 'polypeptide(L)'
;MEEKAENLFKSDDDAVFEKVYDINLDEIKPVVARPHQIDDVVDAKEVNDVKIDEAFLGSCNNGRIEELRVAAEILKKVRKVSDSVRFLIAPASNEVYMQALDEGLIDSFHGIWSNGYEL
;
A
#
# COMPACT_ATOMS: atom_id res chain seq x y z
N MET A 1 -12.84 -13.71 3.12
CA MET A 1 -12.79 -14.39 1.82
C MET A 1 -11.61 -15.32 1.88
N GLU A 2 -11.86 -16.61 2.01
CA GLU A 2 -10.80 -17.61 1.81
C GLU A 2 -10.55 -17.68 0.30
N GLU A 3 -9.52 -17.03 -0.15
CA GLU A 3 -8.99 -17.21 -1.49
C GLU A 3 -8.42 -18.62 -1.55
N LYS A 4 -9.01 -19.47 -2.37
CA LYS A 4 -8.57 -20.84 -2.55
C LYS A 4 -7.13 -20.86 -3.02
N ALA A 5 -6.26 -21.43 -2.20
CA ALA A 5 -4.83 -21.63 -2.48
C ALA A 5 -4.56 -22.65 -3.64
N GLU A 6 -5.49 -22.77 -4.59
CA GLU A 6 -5.47 -23.79 -5.64
C GLU A 6 -4.45 -23.57 -6.75
N ASN A 7 -3.76 -22.41 -6.79
CA ASN A 7 -2.79 -22.09 -7.85
C ASN A 7 -1.46 -21.56 -7.30
N LEU A 8 -1.04 -21.98 -6.12
CA LEU A 8 0.28 -21.61 -5.63
C LEU A 8 1.35 -22.42 -6.38
N PHE A 9 2.24 -21.70 -7.06
CA PHE A 9 3.46 -22.30 -7.61
C PHE A 9 4.32 -22.83 -6.46
N LYS A 10 4.74 -24.06 -6.53
CA LYS A 10 5.70 -24.66 -5.61
C LYS A 10 6.86 -25.25 -6.39
N SER A 11 7.99 -25.39 -5.74
CA SER A 11 9.14 -26.11 -6.31
C SER A 11 8.82 -27.60 -6.45
N ASP A 12 9.57 -28.27 -7.32
CA ASP A 12 9.46 -29.72 -7.50
C ASP A 12 9.74 -30.47 -6.19
N ASP A 13 9.16 -31.64 -6.02
CA ASP A 13 9.27 -32.40 -4.76
C ASP A 13 10.69 -32.89 -4.46
N ASP A 14 11.56 -32.97 -5.48
CA ASP A 14 12.98 -33.32 -5.38
C ASP A 14 13.94 -32.11 -5.43
N ALA A 15 13.40 -30.88 -5.35
CA ALA A 15 14.22 -29.67 -5.34
C ALA A 15 15.13 -29.61 -4.13
N VAL A 16 16.42 -29.35 -4.37
CA VAL A 16 17.43 -29.17 -3.31
C VAL A 16 17.64 -27.69 -3.05
N PHE A 17 17.36 -27.25 -1.84
CA PHE A 17 17.51 -25.87 -1.42
C PHE A 17 18.82 -25.66 -0.67
N GLU A 18 19.54 -24.59 -1.01
CA GLU A 18 20.74 -24.18 -0.25
C GLU A 18 20.35 -23.76 1.17
N LYS A 19 19.21 -23.07 1.33
CA LYS A 19 18.68 -22.62 2.60
C LYS A 19 17.17 -22.47 2.55
N VAL A 20 16.51 -22.77 3.66
CA VAL A 20 15.07 -22.56 3.86
C VAL A 20 14.87 -21.52 4.97
N TYR A 21 13.98 -20.58 4.75
CA TYR A 21 13.56 -19.57 5.72
C TYR A 21 12.07 -19.73 5.98
N ASP A 22 11.70 -19.91 7.21
CA ASP A 22 10.32 -19.90 7.66
C ASP A 22 9.98 -18.52 8.22
N ILE A 23 8.99 -17.85 7.61
CA ILE A 23 8.57 -16.51 8.00
C ILE A 23 7.12 -16.57 8.49
N ASN A 24 6.91 -16.24 9.76
CA ASN A 24 5.58 -16.14 10.32
C ASN A 24 4.96 -14.79 9.92
N LEU A 25 3.98 -14.79 9.04
CA LEU A 25 3.32 -13.58 8.54
C LEU A 25 2.56 -12.82 9.63
N ASP A 26 2.08 -13.50 10.67
CA ASP A 26 1.34 -12.87 11.78
C ASP A 26 2.24 -12.00 12.68
N GLU A 27 3.56 -12.19 12.58
CA GLU A 27 4.55 -11.40 13.33
C GLU A 27 5.09 -10.19 12.55
N ILE A 28 4.76 -10.09 11.26
CA ILE A 28 5.19 -8.96 10.41
C ILE A 28 4.45 -7.69 10.83
N LYS A 29 5.21 -6.68 11.20
CA LYS A 29 4.71 -5.35 11.52
C LYS A 29 4.88 -4.41 10.33
N PRO A 30 4.09 -3.32 10.27
CA PRO A 30 4.36 -2.24 9.34
C PRO A 30 5.74 -1.65 9.57
N VAL A 31 6.52 -1.54 8.50
CA VAL A 31 7.90 -1.04 8.54
C VAL A 31 8.10 0.10 7.56
N VAL A 32 9.13 0.89 7.80
CA VAL A 32 9.55 2.01 6.96
C VAL A 32 11.02 1.89 6.66
N ALA A 33 11.38 1.96 5.38
CA ALA A 33 12.77 2.15 4.96
C ALA A 33 13.13 3.63 5.09
N ARG A 34 14.15 3.95 5.89
CA ARG A 34 14.60 5.32 6.07
C ARG A 34 15.50 5.77 4.92
N PRO A 35 15.46 7.08 4.55
CA PRO A 35 16.40 7.60 3.57
C PRO A 35 17.86 7.44 4.09
N HIS A 36 18.83 7.12 3.28
CA HIS A 36 18.79 6.97 1.82
C HIS A 36 19.04 5.52 1.39
N GLN A 37 18.85 4.56 2.29
CA GLN A 37 19.14 3.15 2.04
C GLN A 37 17.86 2.34 2.17
N ILE A 38 17.64 1.41 1.25
CA ILE A 38 16.43 0.58 1.20
C ILE A 38 16.43 -0.53 2.27
N ASP A 39 17.59 -0.85 2.81
CA ASP A 39 17.80 -1.87 3.85
C ASP A 39 17.85 -1.28 5.27
N ASP A 40 17.83 0.04 5.41
CA ASP A 40 17.68 0.71 6.70
C ASP A 40 16.19 0.73 7.12
N VAL A 41 15.69 -0.42 7.54
CA VAL A 41 14.29 -0.66 7.85
C VAL A 41 14.04 -0.63 9.34
N VAL A 42 13.04 0.15 9.77
CA VAL A 42 12.61 0.27 11.15
C VAL A 42 11.10 0.04 11.30
N ASP A 43 10.64 -0.25 12.50
CA ASP A 43 9.19 -0.31 12.79
C ASP A 43 8.57 1.08 12.52
N ALA A 44 7.44 1.11 11.82
CA ALA A 44 6.75 2.36 11.48
C ALA A 44 6.42 3.22 12.72
N LYS A 45 6.28 2.60 13.90
CA LYS A 45 6.05 3.31 15.16
C LYS A 45 7.24 4.12 15.65
N GLU A 46 8.45 3.75 15.24
CA GLU A 46 9.68 4.44 15.65
C GLU A 46 9.87 5.79 14.96
N VAL A 47 9.12 6.03 13.89
CA VAL A 47 9.20 7.25 13.07
C VAL A 47 7.90 8.10 13.15
N ASN A 48 7.08 7.89 14.15
CA ASN A 48 5.80 8.59 14.32
C ASN A 48 5.91 10.12 14.50
N ASP A 49 7.06 10.59 14.94
CA ASP A 49 7.36 12.01 15.16
C ASP A 49 7.96 12.70 13.93
N VAL A 50 8.27 11.93 12.89
CA VAL A 50 8.81 12.48 11.65
C VAL A 50 7.69 13.17 10.87
N LYS A 51 7.87 14.47 10.60
CA LYS A 51 6.97 15.23 9.75
C LYS A 51 7.28 14.93 8.29
N ILE A 52 6.24 14.73 7.51
CA ILE A 52 6.32 14.54 6.06
C ILE A 52 5.59 15.68 5.36
N ASP A 53 6.06 16.06 4.18
CA ASP A 53 5.43 17.05 3.32
C ASP A 53 4.61 16.39 2.19
N GLU A 54 5.00 15.18 1.84
CA GLU A 54 4.35 14.42 0.77
C GLU A 54 4.21 12.93 1.14
N ALA A 55 3.08 12.36 0.80
CA ALA A 55 2.82 10.91 0.83
C ALA A 55 2.43 10.45 -0.58
N PHE A 56 3.05 9.38 -1.05
CA PHE A 56 2.80 8.81 -2.36
C PHE A 56 2.33 7.36 -2.23
N LEU A 57 1.12 7.08 -2.72
CA LEU A 57 0.54 5.75 -2.77
C LEU A 57 0.53 5.23 -4.21
N GLY A 58 1.21 4.14 -4.45
CA GLY A 58 1.15 3.49 -5.73
C GLY A 58 2.49 3.31 -6.43
N SER A 59 2.58 3.62 -7.71
CA SER A 59 3.70 3.37 -8.62
C SER A 59 3.67 1.95 -9.22
N CYS A 60 4.77 1.53 -9.84
CA CYS A 60 4.83 0.28 -10.62
C CYS A 60 4.82 -1.01 -9.77
N ASN A 61 5.26 -0.95 -8.52
CA ASN A 61 5.25 -2.12 -7.63
C ASN A 61 3.97 -2.23 -6.82
N ASN A 62 3.46 -1.07 -6.37
CA ASN A 62 2.22 -0.94 -5.61
C ASN A 62 1.19 -0.14 -6.43
N GLY A 63 0.00 0.07 -5.90
CA GLY A 63 -1.06 0.75 -6.63
C GLY A 63 -1.92 -0.21 -7.44
N ARG A 64 -1.89 -1.50 -7.12
CA ARG A 64 -2.84 -2.48 -7.62
C ARG A 64 -4.20 -2.24 -7.01
N ILE A 65 -5.24 -2.81 -7.61
CA ILE A 65 -6.61 -2.53 -7.18
C ILE A 65 -6.87 -2.93 -5.72
N GLU A 66 -6.25 -4.02 -5.26
CA GLU A 66 -6.37 -4.50 -3.88
C GLU A 66 -5.83 -3.48 -2.88
N GLU A 67 -4.67 -2.89 -3.18
CA GLU A 67 -4.03 -1.88 -2.34
C GLU A 67 -4.83 -0.58 -2.32
N LEU A 68 -5.40 -0.19 -3.46
CA LEU A 68 -6.28 0.98 -3.55
C LEU A 68 -7.57 0.77 -2.74
N ARG A 69 -8.14 -0.43 -2.74
CA ARG A 69 -9.30 -0.77 -1.89
C ARG A 69 -8.96 -0.64 -0.41
N VAL A 70 -7.83 -1.20 0.03
CA VAL A 70 -7.37 -1.10 1.42
C VAL A 70 -7.13 0.36 1.81
N ALA A 71 -6.47 1.13 0.96
CA ALA A 71 -6.23 2.55 1.19
C ALA A 71 -7.55 3.34 1.32
N ALA A 72 -8.51 3.08 0.43
CA ALA A 72 -9.83 3.72 0.49
C ALA A 72 -10.58 3.39 1.80
N GLU A 73 -10.50 2.15 2.28
CA GLU A 73 -11.08 1.77 3.56
C GLU A 73 -10.46 2.48 4.75
N ILE A 74 -9.14 2.63 4.76
CA ILE A 74 -8.42 3.36 5.81
C ILE A 74 -8.81 4.84 5.78
N LEU A 75 -8.78 5.45 4.60
CA LEU A 75 -9.08 6.88 4.43
C LEU A 75 -10.52 7.22 4.77
N LYS A 76 -11.49 6.36 4.45
CA LYS A 76 -12.89 6.52 4.90
C LYS A 76 -13.03 6.60 6.42
N LYS A 77 -12.18 5.92 7.17
CA LYS A 77 -12.21 5.94 8.65
C LYS A 77 -11.63 7.23 9.21
N VAL A 78 -10.55 7.74 8.62
CA VAL A 78 -9.87 8.95 9.13
C VAL A 78 -10.49 10.25 8.61
N ARG A 79 -11.29 10.20 7.56
CA ARG A 79 -12.07 11.31 6.97
C ARG A 79 -11.27 12.50 6.43
N LYS A 80 -9.98 12.62 6.70
CA LYS A 80 -9.14 13.72 6.26
C LYS A 80 -7.67 13.36 6.28
N VAL A 81 -6.95 13.72 5.22
CA VAL A 81 -5.48 13.80 5.21
C VAL A 81 -5.05 15.10 5.87
N SER A 82 -3.90 15.15 6.49
CA SER A 82 -3.35 16.37 7.09
C SER A 82 -3.20 17.48 6.04
N ASP A 83 -3.63 18.70 6.35
CA ASP A 83 -3.53 19.86 5.46
C ASP A 83 -2.07 20.22 5.10
N SER A 84 -1.11 19.73 5.89
CA SER A 84 0.31 19.95 5.65
C SER A 84 0.95 18.89 4.75
N VAL A 85 0.20 17.87 4.32
CA VAL A 85 0.73 16.74 3.55
C VAL A 85 0.08 16.70 2.17
N ARG A 86 0.90 16.80 1.14
CA ARG A 86 0.47 16.51 -0.22
C ARG A 86 0.35 15.00 -0.41
N PHE A 87 -0.86 14.52 -0.67
CA PHE A 87 -1.08 13.09 -0.89
C PHE A 87 -1.30 12.81 -2.38
N LEU A 88 -0.46 11.97 -2.96
CA LEU A 88 -0.51 11.57 -4.36
C LEU A 88 -0.87 10.10 -4.47
N ILE A 89 -1.73 9.77 -5.45
CA ILE A 89 -2.12 8.39 -5.73
C ILE A 89 -1.85 8.09 -7.20
N ALA A 90 -1.10 7.03 -7.47
CA ALA A 90 -0.80 6.58 -8.82
C ALA A 90 -1.15 5.08 -8.96
N PRO A 91 -2.27 4.76 -9.60
CA PRO A 91 -2.60 3.39 -9.97
C PRO A 91 -1.51 2.75 -10.82
N ALA A 92 -1.29 1.43 -10.69
CA ALA A 92 -0.21 0.72 -11.36
C ALA A 92 -0.33 0.71 -12.90
N SER A 93 -1.55 0.84 -13.42
CA SER A 93 -1.82 0.91 -14.86
C SER A 93 -3.11 1.66 -15.15
N ASN A 94 -3.33 1.98 -16.43
CA ASN A 94 -4.59 2.57 -16.87
C ASN A 94 -5.80 1.63 -16.63
N GLU A 95 -5.60 0.33 -16.74
CA GLU A 95 -6.65 -0.67 -16.45
C GLU A 95 -7.06 -0.62 -14.98
N VAL A 96 -6.09 -0.59 -14.07
CA VAL A 96 -6.35 -0.44 -12.64
C VAL A 96 -7.02 0.90 -12.33
N TYR A 97 -6.61 1.98 -13.00
CA TYR A 97 -7.27 3.28 -12.85
C TYR A 97 -8.74 3.22 -13.26
N MET A 98 -9.05 2.63 -14.43
CA MET A 98 -10.43 2.48 -14.90
C MET A 98 -11.25 1.60 -13.95
N GLN A 99 -10.66 0.50 -13.45
CA GLN A 99 -11.33 -0.34 -12.48
C GLN A 99 -11.58 0.41 -11.15
N ALA A 100 -10.65 1.21 -10.70
CA ALA A 100 -10.80 2.03 -9.49
C ALA A 100 -11.89 3.10 -9.66
N LEU A 101 -12.07 3.65 -10.88
CA LEU A 101 -13.19 4.53 -11.22
C LEU A 101 -14.53 3.78 -11.14
N ASP A 102 -14.63 2.62 -11.77
CA ASP A 102 -15.86 1.81 -11.80
C ASP A 102 -16.29 1.37 -10.39
N GLU A 103 -15.33 1.12 -9.51
CA GLU A 103 -15.57 0.77 -8.11
C GLU A 103 -15.82 1.98 -7.20
N GLY A 104 -15.75 3.22 -7.71
CA GLY A 104 -15.94 4.45 -6.93
C GLY A 104 -14.81 4.73 -5.91
N LEU A 105 -13.64 4.11 -6.08
CA LEU A 105 -12.50 4.35 -5.20
C LEU A 105 -11.92 5.75 -5.43
N ILE A 106 -11.88 6.21 -6.67
CA ILE A 106 -11.39 7.55 -7.02
C ILE A 106 -12.25 8.62 -6.34
N ASP A 107 -13.57 8.48 -6.39
CA ASP A 107 -14.50 9.39 -5.69
C ASP A 107 -14.27 9.38 -4.18
N SER A 108 -13.97 8.20 -3.62
CA SER A 108 -13.64 8.07 -2.20
C SER A 108 -12.38 8.83 -1.82
N PHE A 109 -11.38 8.87 -2.69
CA PHE A 109 -10.17 9.67 -2.51
C PHE A 109 -10.46 11.17 -2.66
N HIS A 110 -11.22 11.57 -3.68
CA HIS A 110 -11.62 12.98 -3.87
C HIS A 110 -12.43 13.52 -2.70
N GLY A 111 -13.34 12.76 -2.13
CA GLY A 111 -14.14 13.20 -0.97
C GLY A 111 -13.31 13.52 0.28
N ILE A 112 -12.07 13.02 0.35
CA ILE A 112 -11.12 13.29 1.43
C ILE A 112 -10.30 14.56 1.13
N TRP A 113 -10.11 14.89 -0.16
CA TRP A 113 -9.38 16.07 -0.64
C TRP A 113 -10.24 17.34 -0.72
N SER A 114 -11.54 17.20 -0.97
CA SER A 114 -12.45 18.33 -1.22
C SER A 114 -12.67 19.30 -0.05
N ASN A 115 -12.01 19.06 1.07
CA ASN A 115 -12.03 19.98 2.20
C ASN A 115 -10.91 21.03 2.19
N GLY A 116 -10.27 21.29 1.03
CA GLY A 116 -9.32 22.39 1.00
C GLY A 116 -8.35 22.55 -0.18
N TYR A 117 -8.38 21.71 -1.21
CA TYR A 117 -7.53 21.94 -2.39
C TYR A 117 -8.31 21.78 -3.69
N GLU A 118 -8.28 22.85 -4.49
CA GLU A 118 -8.67 22.83 -5.90
C GLU A 118 -7.61 22.05 -6.69
N LEU A 119 -8.07 21.31 -7.72
CA LEU A 119 -7.25 20.61 -8.71
C LEU A 119 -6.44 21.59 -9.57
#